data_a5cd03bc7e7ef08677f509a52f62d3dd
#
_entry.id   a5cd03bc7e7ef08677f509a52f62d3dd
#
_cell.length_a   1.000
_cell.length_b   1.000
_cell.length_c   1.000
_cell.angle_alpha   90.00
_cell.angle_beta   90.00
_cell.angle_gamma   90.00
#
_symmetry.space_group_name_H-M   'P 1'
#
loop_
_entity.id
_entity.type
_entity.pdbx_description
1 polymer ?
#
loop_
_entity_poly.entity_id
_entity_poly.type
_entity_poly.pdbx_seq_one_letter_code
_entity_poly.pdbx_strand_id
1 'polypeptide(L)'
;MQLDDKAIVQRVKEMVLPIVSKMGYKLFDVEFKPERGWVLRIIVDKEGGITVGDCEEVSKRISALLDVEDIIPVSYMLEVSSPGLTRELTKAEHFSFFKGRLVRVILREPIQNRRELMGEIEDVKEDVLMLRDKGTGKLLHIPLSVIARANLEIEKNGEKSKKTH
;
A
#
# COMPACT_ATOMS: atom_id res chain seq x y z
N MET A 1 -21.95 -8.40 20.68
CA MET A 1 -20.55 -8.01 20.84
C MET A 1 -20.10 -7.23 19.61
N GLN A 2 -19.51 -6.09 19.87
CA GLN A 2 -19.05 -5.26 18.78
C GLN A 2 -17.65 -5.63 18.37
N LEU A 3 -17.44 -5.75 17.06
CA LEU A 3 -16.13 -6.10 16.49
C LEU A 3 -15.33 -4.83 16.29
N ASP A 4 -14.13 -4.78 16.88
CA ASP A 4 -13.23 -3.65 16.70
C ASP A 4 -12.24 -4.00 15.58
N ASP A 5 -12.62 -3.66 14.37
CA ASP A 5 -11.82 -4.01 13.19
C ASP A 5 -10.48 -3.25 13.14
N LYS A 6 -10.42 -2.04 13.69
CA LYS A 6 -9.17 -1.28 13.74
C LYS A 6 -8.17 -1.93 14.69
N ALA A 7 -8.63 -2.40 15.84
CA ALA A 7 -7.78 -3.09 16.78
C ALA A 7 -7.27 -4.40 16.20
N ILE A 8 -8.14 -5.11 15.49
CA ILE A 8 -7.75 -6.36 14.83
C ILE A 8 -6.66 -6.08 13.79
N VAL A 9 -6.85 -5.07 12.94
CA VAL A 9 -5.87 -4.72 11.92
C VAL A 9 -4.51 -4.40 12.55
N GLN A 10 -4.52 -3.60 13.61
CA GLN A 10 -3.27 -3.22 14.27
C GLN A 10 -2.57 -4.43 14.86
N ARG A 11 -3.33 -5.30 15.52
CA ARG A 11 -2.75 -6.52 16.12
C ARG A 11 -2.18 -7.43 15.05
N VAL A 12 -2.90 -7.59 13.93
CA VAL A 12 -2.44 -8.42 12.84
C VAL A 12 -1.17 -7.83 12.23
N LYS A 13 -1.11 -6.52 12.05
CA LYS A 13 0.11 -5.88 11.53
C LYS A 13 1.32 -6.21 12.39
N GLU A 14 1.17 -6.09 13.69
CA GLU A 14 2.27 -6.36 14.62
C GLU A 14 2.73 -7.80 14.55
N MET A 15 1.81 -8.72 14.38
CA MET A 15 2.13 -10.14 14.31
C MET A 15 2.75 -10.55 12.98
N VAL A 16 2.26 -9.95 11.90
CA VAL A 16 2.62 -10.35 10.54
C VAL A 16 3.94 -9.73 10.09
N LEU A 17 4.22 -8.52 10.55
CA LEU A 17 5.40 -7.79 10.10
C LEU A 17 6.71 -8.57 10.27
N PRO A 18 6.98 -9.20 11.43
CA PRO A 18 8.23 -9.96 11.55
C PRO A 18 8.31 -11.13 10.58
N ILE A 19 7.18 -11.78 10.30
CA ILE A 19 7.16 -12.92 9.38
C ILE A 19 7.51 -12.45 7.97
N VAL A 20 6.82 -11.43 7.51
CA VAL A 20 6.99 -10.88 6.16
C VAL A 20 8.42 -10.36 5.98
N SER A 21 8.93 -9.65 6.99
CA SER A 21 10.29 -9.09 6.94
C SER A 21 11.35 -10.17 6.88
N LYS A 22 11.18 -11.24 7.63
CA LYS A 22 12.13 -12.36 7.61
C LYS A 22 12.17 -13.06 6.26
N MET A 23 11.05 -13.05 5.55
CA MET A 23 10.99 -13.64 4.22
C MET A 23 11.59 -12.74 3.14
N GLY A 24 12.01 -11.52 3.53
CA GLY A 24 12.57 -10.56 2.57
C GLY A 24 11.53 -9.73 1.86
N TYR A 25 10.33 -9.69 2.37
CA TYR A 25 9.23 -8.95 1.76
C TYR A 25 8.86 -7.74 2.60
N LYS A 26 8.09 -6.84 2.01
CA LYS A 26 7.61 -5.63 2.68
C LYS A 26 6.11 -5.73 2.88
N LEU A 27 5.64 -5.34 4.07
CA LEU A 27 4.21 -5.28 4.35
C LEU A 27 3.69 -3.93 3.91
N PHE A 28 2.83 -3.92 2.89
CA PHE A 28 2.25 -2.67 2.41
C PHE A 28 1.09 -2.23 3.31
N ASP A 29 0.14 -3.14 3.57
CA ASP A 29 -1.01 -2.81 4.41
C ASP A 29 -1.70 -4.09 4.85
N VAL A 30 -2.60 -3.94 5.82
CA VAL A 30 -3.49 -5.00 6.27
C VAL A 30 -4.90 -4.42 6.28
N GLU A 31 -5.84 -5.14 5.70
CA GLU A 31 -7.25 -4.73 5.67
C GLU A 31 -8.11 -5.84 6.23
N PHE A 32 -9.14 -5.47 6.99
CA PHE A 32 -10.09 -6.43 7.54
C PHE A 32 -11.48 -5.85 7.29
N LYS A 33 -12.18 -6.40 6.32
CA LYS A 33 -13.41 -5.80 5.80
C LYS A 33 -14.47 -6.85 5.52
N PRO A 34 -15.76 -6.50 5.68
CA PRO A 34 -16.85 -7.36 5.22
C PRO A 34 -17.00 -7.22 3.70
N GLU A 35 -16.76 -8.30 2.98
CA GLU A 35 -16.97 -8.34 1.53
C GLU A 35 -18.00 -9.40 1.21
N ARG A 36 -17.63 -10.66 1.22
CA ARG A 36 -18.57 -11.78 1.24
C ARG A 36 -18.19 -12.58 2.46
N GLY A 37 -18.72 -12.17 3.63
CA GLY A 37 -18.15 -12.56 4.88
C GLY A 37 -16.94 -11.66 5.16
N TRP A 38 -16.23 -11.93 6.24
CA TRP A 38 -15.07 -11.13 6.60
C TRP A 38 -13.86 -11.56 5.80
N VAL A 39 -13.11 -10.60 5.29
CA VAL A 39 -11.87 -10.86 4.56
C VAL A 39 -10.73 -10.15 5.28
N LEU A 40 -9.71 -10.92 5.63
CA LEU A 40 -8.45 -10.38 6.11
C LEU A 40 -7.48 -10.38 4.95
N ARG A 41 -7.10 -9.18 4.49
CA ARG A 41 -6.24 -9.04 3.33
C ARG A 41 -4.89 -8.52 3.77
N ILE A 42 -3.84 -9.29 3.47
CA ILE A 42 -2.46 -8.92 3.75
C ILE A 42 -1.84 -8.53 2.42
N ILE A 43 -1.40 -7.28 2.32
CA ILE A 43 -0.85 -6.77 1.06
C ILE A 43 0.65 -6.65 1.23
N VAL A 44 1.40 -7.40 0.42
CA VAL A 44 2.86 -7.50 0.54
C VAL A 44 3.51 -7.22 -0.80
N ASP A 45 4.77 -6.82 -0.76
CA ASP A 45 5.54 -6.59 -1.97
C ASP A 45 6.99 -6.96 -1.72
N LYS A 46 7.78 -7.05 -2.78
CA LYS A 46 9.23 -7.22 -2.66
C LYS A 46 9.90 -6.59 -3.87
N GLU A 47 11.18 -6.33 -3.73
CA GLU A 47 11.96 -5.80 -4.84
C GLU A 47 11.91 -6.77 -6.01
N GLY A 48 11.60 -6.24 -7.18
CA GLY A 48 11.45 -7.07 -8.37
C GLY A 48 10.05 -7.61 -8.58
N GLY A 49 9.14 -7.35 -7.64
CA GLY A 49 7.75 -7.80 -7.72
C GLY A 49 7.50 -9.11 -7.01
N ILE A 50 6.31 -9.25 -6.48
CA ILE A 50 5.91 -10.44 -5.75
C ILE A 50 5.12 -11.37 -6.68
N THR A 51 5.39 -12.67 -6.58
CA THR A 51 4.74 -13.67 -7.42
C THR A 51 3.58 -14.32 -6.70
N VAL A 52 2.77 -15.07 -7.44
CA VAL A 52 1.70 -15.86 -6.85
C VAL A 52 2.26 -16.88 -5.86
N GLY A 53 3.38 -17.51 -6.22
CA GLY A 53 4.03 -18.46 -5.30
C GLY A 53 4.50 -17.81 -4.02
N ASP A 54 5.02 -16.58 -4.13
CA ASP A 54 5.40 -15.82 -2.94
C ASP A 54 4.21 -15.58 -2.04
N CYS A 55 3.07 -15.17 -2.63
CA CYS A 55 1.86 -14.92 -1.85
C CYS A 55 1.36 -16.19 -1.17
N GLU A 56 1.45 -17.32 -1.85
CA GLU A 56 1.06 -18.59 -1.27
C GLU A 56 1.91 -18.95 -0.06
N GLU A 57 3.21 -18.74 -0.18
CA GLU A 57 4.13 -19.03 0.92
C GLU A 57 3.85 -18.13 2.13
N VAL A 58 3.64 -16.84 1.90
CA VAL A 58 3.28 -15.90 2.95
C VAL A 58 1.96 -16.33 3.60
N SER A 59 0.99 -16.68 2.78
CA SER A 59 -0.32 -17.08 3.26
C SER A 59 -0.24 -18.28 4.21
N LYS A 60 0.56 -19.28 3.85
CA LYS A 60 0.74 -20.46 4.71
C LYS A 60 1.29 -20.10 6.07
N ARG A 61 2.31 -19.25 6.09
CA ARG A 61 2.95 -18.87 7.36
C ARG A 61 2.03 -18.03 8.22
N ILE A 62 1.32 -17.10 7.61
CA ILE A 62 0.39 -16.24 8.35
C ILE A 62 -0.78 -17.06 8.87
N SER A 63 -1.31 -17.95 8.04
CA SER A 63 -2.44 -18.80 8.45
C SER A 63 -2.08 -19.64 9.68
N ALA A 64 -0.89 -20.21 9.67
CA ALA A 64 -0.45 -21.02 10.82
C ALA A 64 -0.36 -20.17 12.08
N LEU A 65 0.16 -18.95 11.96
CA LEU A 65 0.26 -18.08 13.12
C LEU A 65 -1.11 -17.66 13.64
N LEU A 66 -2.02 -17.29 12.74
CA LEU A 66 -3.35 -16.86 13.13
C LEU A 66 -4.15 -17.99 13.79
N ASP A 67 -3.93 -19.23 13.34
CA ASP A 67 -4.58 -20.38 13.96
C ASP A 67 -4.13 -20.55 15.40
N VAL A 68 -2.85 -20.32 15.68
CA VAL A 68 -2.31 -20.46 17.03
C VAL A 68 -2.76 -19.30 17.93
N GLU A 69 -2.68 -18.07 17.43
CA GLU A 69 -2.97 -16.89 18.25
C GLU A 69 -4.46 -16.62 18.41
N ASP A 70 -5.25 -17.00 17.43
CA ASP A 70 -6.72 -16.97 17.49
C ASP A 70 -7.28 -15.62 17.97
N ILE A 71 -6.79 -14.54 17.36
CA ILE A 71 -7.17 -13.18 17.80
C ILE A 71 -8.41 -12.64 17.12
N ILE A 72 -8.88 -13.30 16.06
CA ILE A 72 -10.04 -12.82 15.29
C ILE A 72 -11.26 -13.63 15.71
N PRO A 73 -12.27 -13.00 16.33
CA PRO A 73 -13.38 -13.73 16.95
C PRO A 73 -14.49 -14.14 15.99
N VAL A 74 -14.29 -14.00 14.69
CA VAL A 74 -15.29 -14.36 13.67
C VAL A 74 -14.61 -15.18 12.59
N SER A 75 -15.41 -15.88 11.79
CA SER A 75 -14.90 -16.57 10.61
C SER A 75 -14.45 -15.55 9.59
N TYR A 76 -13.37 -15.84 8.91
CA TYR A 76 -12.83 -14.93 7.91
C TYR A 76 -12.08 -15.70 6.84
N MET A 77 -11.91 -15.06 5.69
CA MET A 77 -11.07 -15.58 4.61
C MET A 77 -9.75 -14.80 4.60
N LEU A 78 -8.64 -15.53 4.60
CA LEU A 78 -7.32 -14.91 4.50
C LEU A 78 -6.95 -14.75 3.03
N GLU A 79 -6.55 -13.56 2.66
CA GLU A 79 -6.11 -13.27 1.29
C GLU A 79 -4.77 -12.55 1.36
N VAL A 80 -3.79 -13.01 0.58
CA VAL A 80 -2.49 -12.35 0.46
C VAL A 80 -2.34 -11.91 -0.98
N SER A 81 -2.03 -10.63 -1.17
CA SER A 81 -1.97 -10.07 -2.52
C SER A 81 -0.88 -9.01 -2.62
N SER A 82 -0.61 -8.56 -3.83
CA SER A 82 0.32 -7.46 -4.08
C SER A 82 -0.46 -6.15 -4.20
N PRO A 83 0.25 -4.99 -4.08
CA PRO A 83 -0.43 -3.70 -4.22
C PRO A 83 -0.99 -3.44 -5.62
N GLY A 84 -0.42 -4.05 -6.65
CA GLY A 84 -0.83 -3.77 -8.02
C GLY A 84 -0.06 -2.61 -8.63
N LEU A 85 -0.07 -2.52 -9.95
CA LEU A 85 0.75 -1.54 -10.67
C LEU A 85 0.22 -0.11 -10.56
N THR A 86 -1.10 0.04 -10.42
CA THR A 86 -1.72 1.37 -10.36
C THR A 86 -2.47 1.56 -9.04
N ARG A 87 -1.88 1.05 -7.97
CA ARG A 87 -2.48 1.08 -6.64
C ARG A 87 -2.86 2.48 -6.22
N GLU A 88 -4.07 2.64 -5.67
CA GLU A 88 -4.49 3.89 -5.07
C GLU A 88 -3.78 4.08 -3.72
N LEU A 89 -3.29 5.30 -3.49
CA LEU A 89 -2.58 5.65 -2.26
C LEU A 89 -3.48 6.56 -1.44
N THR A 90 -3.82 6.12 -0.23
CA THR A 90 -4.83 6.81 0.58
C THR A 90 -4.33 7.32 1.92
N LYS A 91 -3.12 6.99 2.31
CA LYS A 91 -2.55 7.45 3.59
C LYS A 91 -1.07 7.73 3.45
N ALA A 92 -0.54 8.48 4.41
CA ALA A 92 0.87 8.85 4.42
C ALA A 92 1.79 7.65 4.28
N GLU A 93 1.46 6.55 4.96
CA GLU A 93 2.25 5.33 4.90
C GLU A 93 2.37 4.77 3.50
N HIS A 94 1.32 4.89 2.70
CA HIS A 94 1.33 4.42 1.32
C HIS A 94 2.33 5.20 0.49
N PHE A 95 2.31 6.52 0.61
CA PHE A 95 3.26 7.35 -0.12
C PHE A 95 4.69 7.07 0.32
N SER A 96 4.88 6.92 1.61
CA SER A 96 6.21 6.61 2.15
C SER A 96 6.74 5.28 1.63
N PHE A 97 5.85 4.29 1.53
CA PHE A 97 6.20 2.96 1.03
C PHE A 97 6.73 3.03 -0.42
N PHE A 98 6.16 3.92 -1.22
CA PHE A 98 6.48 4.00 -2.64
C PHE A 98 7.38 5.18 -3.01
N LYS A 99 8.25 5.60 -2.10
CA LYS A 99 9.22 6.66 -2.42
C LYS A 99 9.98 6.31 -3.69
N GLY A 100 10.16 7.31 -4.54
CA GLY A 100 10.86 7.15 -5.81
C GLY A 100 9.96 6.72 -6.95
N ARG A 101 8.72 6.33 -6.66
CA ARG A 101 7.79 5.87 -7.69
C ARG A 101 7.01 7.05 -8.26
N LEU A 102 6.62 6.89 -9.50
CA LEU A 102 5.78 7.87 -10.19
C LEU A 102 4.35 7.75 -9.69
N VAL A 103 3.72 8.88 -9.39
CA VAL A 103 2.35 8.92 -8.90
C VAL A 103 1.58 10.01 -9.63
N ARG A 104 0.30 9.76 -9.87
CA ARG A 104 -0.63 10.75 -10.39
C ARG A 104 -1.52 11.22 -9.24
N VAL A 105 -1.60 12.52 -9.05
CA VAL A 105 -2.34 13.12 -7.94
C VAL A 105 -3.41 14.05 -8.50
N ILE A 106 -4.65 13.84 -8.03
CA ILE A 106 -5.78 14.72 -8.36
C ILE A 106 -6.06 15.56 -7.12
N LEU A 107 -6.13 16.86 -7.28
CA LEU A 107 -6.25 17.80 -6.18
C LEU A 107 -7.69 18.30 -6.02
N ARG A 108 -8.09 18.55 -4.78
CA ARG A 108 -9.38 19.20 -4.48
C ARG A 108 -9.34 20.67 -4.84
N GLU A 109 -8.18 21.28 -4.68
CA GLU A 109 -7.94 22.69 -4.98
C GLU A 109 -6.71 22.80 -5.86
N PRO A 110 -6.71 23.70 -6.86
CA PRO A 110 -5.56 23.80 -7.77
C PRO A 110 -4.29 24.25 -7.03
N ILE A 111 -3.17 23.72 -7.45
CA ILE A 111 -1.85 24.21 -7.06
C ILE A 111 -1.20 24.67 -8.34
N GLN A 112 -0.77 25.95 -8.39
CA GLN A 112 -0.20 26.55 -9.59
C GLN A 112 -1.11 26.35 -10.80
N ASN A 113 -2.41 26.57 -10.57
CA ASN A 113 -3.44 26.47 -11.61
C ASN A 113 -3.61 25.07 -12.20
N ARG A 114 -3.14 24.04 -11.49
CA ARG A 114 -3.28 22.66 -11.95
C ARG A 114 -4.01 21.85 -10.90
N ARG A 115 -4.96 21.04 -11.35
CA ARG A 115 -5.67 20.10 -10.48
C ARG A 115 -5.13 18.69 -10.59
N GLU A 116 -4.31 18.43 -11.59
CA GLU A 116 -3.70 17.12 -11.77
C GLU A 116 -2.19 17.29 -11.84
N LEU A 117 -1.48 16.51 -11.03
CA LEU A 117 -0.02 16.55 -10.99
C LEU A 117 0.50 15.14 -11.21
N MET A 118 1.67 15.05 -11.81
CA MET A 118 2.36 13.79 -11.97
C MET A 118 3.81 13.99 -11.59
N GLY A 119 4.35 13.12 -10.75
CA GLY A 119 5.72 13.24 -10.33
C GLY A 119 6.15 12.08 -9.47
N GLU A 120 7.41 12.15 -9.05
CA GLU A 120 7.98 11.13 -8.19
C GLU A 120 7.80 11.50 -6.72
N ILE A 121 7.50 10.51 -5.92
CA ILE A 121 7.37 10.69 -4.48
C ILE A 121 8.77 10.84 -3.89
N GLU A 122 9.10 12.03 -3.40
CA GLU A 122 10.39 12.25 -2.74
C GLU A 122 10.32 11.85 -1.27
N ASP A 123 9.25 12.27 -0.60
CA ASP A 123 9.10 11.97 0.82
C ASP A 123 7.68 12.35 1.25
N VAL A 124 7.32 11.96 2.46
CA VAL A 124 6.09 12.39 3.13
C VAL A 124 6.47 12.70 4.56
N LYS A 125 6.18 13.92 5.01
CA LYS A 125 6.44 14.34 6.39
C LYS A 125 5.29 15.18 6.89
N GLU A 126 4.80 14.86 8.09
CA GLU A 126 3.75 15.63 8.75
C GLU A 126 2.55 15.85 7.84
N ASP A 127 2.12 14.77 7.16
CA ASP A 127 0.98 14.77 6.25
C ASP A 127 1.14 15.72 5.07
N VAL A 128 2.37 15.96 4.65
CA VAL A 128 2.68 16.72 3.45
C VAL A 128 3.47 15.83 2.50
N LEU A 129 2.96 15.67 1.29
CA LEU A 129 3.64 14.93 0.22
C LEU A 129 4.63 15.84 -0.48
N MET A 130 5.87 15.41 -0.54
CA MET A 130 6.88 16.10 -1.34
C MET A 130 6.98 15.40 -2.68
N LEU A 131 6.50 16.07 -3.71
CA LEU A 131 6.39 15.54 -5.06
C LEU A 131 7.33 16.25 -6.00
N ARG A 132 8.18 15.50 -6.69
CA ARG A 132 9.05 16.06 -7.73
C ARG A 132 8.25 16.12 -9.02
N ASP A 133 7.78 17.31 -9.39
CA ASP A 133 6.93 17.49 -10.54
C ASP A 133 7.64 17.05 -11.82
N LYS A 134 7.02 16.17 -12.56
CA LYS A 134 7.61 15.61 -13.76
C LYS A 134 7.78 16.68 -14.85
N GLY A 135 6.84 17.61 -14.93
CA GLY A 135 6.87 18.64 -15.97
C GLY A 135 7.93 19.70 -15.76
N THR A 136 8.11 20.17 -14.52
CA THR A 136 9.00 21.29 -14.22
C THR A 136 10.28 20.87 -13.49
N GLY A 137 10.30 19.68 -12.93
CA GLY A 137 11.41 19.24 -12.10
C GLY A 137 11.45 19.86 -10.72
N LYS A 138 10.47 20.68 -10.38
CA LYS A 138 10.43 21.36 -9.09
C LYS A 138 9.83 20.49 -8.01
N LEU A 139 10.26 20.69 -6.79
CA LEU A 139 9.71 19.99 -5.64
C LEU A 139 8.47 20.72 -5.15
N LEU A 140 7.34 20.03 -5.13
CA LEU A 140 6.09 20.60 -4.65
C LEU A 140 5.75 20.00 -3.28
N HIS A 141 5.19 20.83 -2.42
CA HIS A 141 4.74 20.40 -1.10
C HIS A 141 3.21 20.39 -1.10
N ILE A 142 2.63 19.21 -1.03
CA ILE A 142 1.20 19.02 -1.18
C ILE A 142 0.63 18.44 0.10
N PRO A 143 -0.18 19.21 0.84
CA PRO A 143 -0.84 18.64 2.02
C PRO A 143 -1.74 17.48 1.59
N LEU A 144 -1.69 16.39 2.32
CA LEU A 144 -2.53 15.23 1.98
C LEU A 144 -4.01 15.58 1.99
N SER A 145 -4.40 16.57 2.79
CA SER A 145 -5.79 16.99 2.89
C SER A 145 -6.34 17.58 1.60
N VAL A 146 -5.48 18.10 0.72
CA VAL A 146 -5.95 18.65 -0.56
C VAL A 146 -5.91 17.63 -1.68
N ILE A 147 -5.47 16.42 -1.40
CA ILE A 147 -5.45 15.35 -2.40
C ILE A 147 -6.81 14.67 -2.42
N ALA A 148 -7.48 14.72 -3.56
CA ALA A 148 -8.74 14.00 -3.74
C ALA A 148 -8.46 12.53 -4.06
N ARG A 149 -7.42 12.26 -4.83
CA ARG A 149 -7.10 10.91 -5.25
C ARG A 149 -5.65 10.84 -5.70
N ALA A 150 -5.00 9.74 -5.40
CA ALA A 150 -3.63 9.50 -5.87
C ALA A 150 -3.48 8.03 -6.23
N ASN A 151 -2.83 7.77 -7.36
CA ASN A 151 -2.58 6.42 -7.82
C ASN A 151 -1.15 6.31 -8.32
N LEU A 152 -0.55 5.16 -8.09
CA LEU A 152 0.72 4.87 -8.75
C LEU A 152 0.50 4.92 -10.26
N GLU A 153 1.49 5.41 -10.96
CA GLU A 153 1.44 5.48 -12.41
C GLU A 153 2.46 4.52 -13.00
N ILE A 154 2.12 3.91 -14.12
CA ILE A 154 3.04 3.01 -14.80
C ILE A 154 4.08 3.88 -15.51
N GLU A 155 5.34 3.63 -15.24
CA GLU A 155 6.41 4.35 -15.92
C GLU A 155 6.55 3.82 -17.33
N LYS A 156 6.63 4.75 -18.26
CA LYS A 156 6.70 4.37 -19.67
C LYS A 156 8.10 4.01 -20.13
N ASN A 157 9.01 3.92 -19.20
CA ASN A 157 10.32 3.41 -19.45
C ASN A 157 10.19 1.90 -19.61
N GLY A 158 10.33 1.42 -20.83
CA GLY A 158 9.96 0.07 -21.20
C GLY A 158 10.59 -1.02 -20.36
N GLU A 159 11.83 -0.83 -19.94
CA GLU A 159 12.48 -1.86 -19.14
C GLU A 159 11.77 -2.11 -17.84
N LYS A 160 11.29 -1.06 -17.21
CA LYS A 160 10.65 -1.19 -15.90
C LYS A 160 9.32 -1.89 -16.00
N SER A 161 8.56 -1.56 -17.02
CA SER A 161 7.24 -2.18 -17.21
C SER A 161 7.35 -3.68 -17.37
N LYS A 162 8.37 -4.14 -18.06
CA LYS A 162 8.53 -5.54 -18.33
C LYS A 162 8.87 -6.35 -17.11
N LYS A 163 9.41 -5.72 -16.09
CA LYS A 163 9.87 -6.43 -14.90
C LYS A 163 8.81 -6.60 -13.85
N THR A 164 7.64 -6.03 -14.05
CA THR A 164 6.64 -6.00 -13.01
C THR A 164 5.62 -7.12 -13.09
N HIS A 165 5.80 -8.07 -13.98
CA HIS A 165 4.86 -9.18 -14.04
C HIS A 165 5.48 -10.51 -13.74
#